data_583bcb77795f17c2e37c91e7d8047d2e
#
_entry.id   583bcb77795f17c2e37c91e7d8047d2e
#
_cell.length_a   1.000
_cell.length_b   1.000
_cell.length_c   1.000
_cell.angle_alpha   90.00
_cell.angle_beta   90.00
_cell.angle_gamma   90.00
#
_symmetry.space_group_name_H-M   'P 1'
#
loop_
_entity.id
_entity.type
_entity.pdbx_description
1 polymer ?
#
loop_
_entity_poly.entity_id
_entity_poly.type
_entity_poly.pdbx_seq_one_letter_code
_entity_poly.pdbx_strand_id
1 'polypeptide(L)'
;MKLSTEEMLSQWRMRRELEPLRSDCTVSRADGIDLTPLLVAQMRDWYLGLLDNAPLEMLAVTNIANEVALVVNEQDGMATITLPSQCRRVVEVKLTTWARPAEIVGPDSSLAMRQKWKFTRAGTTYPVAINDNGLLRLYGVERGNTPKIERLLCVMEPEDGFYTFDERALSLIVPEE
;
A
#
# COMPACT_ATOMS: atom_id res chain seq x y z
N MET A 1 -0.96 -16.02 -3.35
CA MET A 1 -2.22 -16.59 -3.90
C MET A 1 -3.15 -15.48 -4.36
N LYS A 2 -4.10 -15.77 -5.26
CA LYS A 2 -5.14 -14.83 -5.69
C LYS A 2 -6.48 -15.53 -5.50
N LEU A 3 -7.36 -14.95 -4.69
CA LEU A 3 -8.68 -15.50 -4.36
C LEU A 3 -9.78 -14.59 -4.87
N SER A 4 -10.87 -15.16 -5.32
CA SER A 4 -12.14 -14.45 -5.55
C SER A 4 -12.81 -14.12 -4.21
N THR A 5 -13.81 -13.24 -4.24
CA THR A 5 -14.58 -12.89 -3.03
C THR A 5 -15.22 -14.12 -2.36
N GLU A 6 -15.74 -15.05 -3.16
CA GLU A 6 -16.38 -16.26 -2.65
C GLU A 6 -15.36 -17.21 -1.98
N GLU A 7 -14.22 -17.43 -2.62
CA GLU A 7 -13.13 -18.24 -2.08
C GLU A 7 -12.57 -17.64 -0.80
N MET A 8 -12.37 -16.32 -0.80
CA MET A 8 -11.87 -15.61 0.37
C MET A 8 -12.88 -15.66 1.52
N LEU A 9 -14.18 -15.51 1.25
CA LEU A 9 -15.24 -15.61 2.26
C LEU A 9 -15.30 -17.01 2.87
N SER A 10 -15.09 -18.05 2.06
CA SER A 10 -15.00 -19.43 2.56
C SER A 10 -13.81 -19.60 3.51
N GLN A 11 -12.62 -19.09 3.14
CA GLN A 11 -11.45 -19.13 4.02
C GLN A 11 -11.65 -18.31 5.30
N TRP A 12 -12.29 -17.16 5.18
CA TRP A 12 -12.62 -16.29 6.31
C TRP A 12 -13.52 -16.99 7.32
N ARG A 13 -14.61 -17.60 6.87
CA ARG A 13 -15.54 -18.36 7.72
C ARG A 13 -14.84 -19.51 8.42
N MET A 14 -14.06 -20.30 7.67
CA MET A 14 -13.36 -21.47 8.19
C MET A 14 -12.40 -21.10 9.33
N ARG A 15 -11.67 -19.98 9.19
CA ARG A 15 -10.66 -19.57 10.18
C ARG A 15 -11.23 -18.85 11.38
N ARG A 16 -12.39 -18.23 11.25
CA ARG A 16 -13.11 -17.62 12.37
C ARG A 16 -14.00 -18.61 13.11
N GLU A 17 -13.89 -19.92 12.80
CA GLU A 17 -14.70 -20.97 13.41
C GLU A 17 -16.22 -20.78 13.23
N LEU A 18 -16.60 -19.88 12.33
CA LEU A 18 -17.96 -19.81 11.86
C LEU A 18 -18.21 -21.11 11.09
N GLU A 19 -19.21 -21.91 11.49
CA GLU A 19 -19.49 -23.25 10.94
C GLU A 19 -19.27 -23.30 9.43
N PRO A 20 -18.65 -24.38 8.89
CA PRO A 20 -18.41 -24.53 7.47
C PRO A 20 -19.75 -24.64 6.73
N LEU A 21 -20.33 -23.48 6.44
CA LEU A 21 -21.52 -23.44 5.62
C LEU A 21 -21.12 -23.84 4.21
N ARG A 22 -21.89 -24.74 3.62
CA ARG A 22 -21.78 -25.07 2.21
C ARG A 22 -21.79 -23.76 1.42
N SER A 23 -21.06 -23.70 0.32
CA SER A 23 -20.94 -22.50 -0.51
C SER A 23 -22.27 -21.93 -1.02
N ASP A 24 -23.31 -22.71 -0.97
CA ASP A 24 -24.69 -22.42 -1.38
C ASP A 24 -25.61 -21.96 -0.23
N CYS A 25 -25.09 -21.88 1.02
CA CYS A 25 -25.88 -21.44 2.16
C CYS A 25 -25.60 -19.97 2.50
N THR A 26 -26.64 -19.16 2.55
CA THR A 26 -26.59 -17.82 3.14
C THR A 26 -26.58 -17.92 4.66
N VAL A 27 -25.70 -17.15 5.32
CA VAL A 27 -25.72 -17.00 6.76
C VAL A 27 -26.85 -16.05 7.12
N SER A 28 -27.91 -16.57 7.71
CA SER A 28 -29.00 -15.75 8.21
C SER A 28 -29.13 -15.89 9.74
N ARG A 29 -29.50 -14.80 10.38
CA ARG A 29 -29.92 -14.82 11.79
C ARG A 29 -31.28 -15.56 11.92
N ALA A 30 -31.64 -15.89 13.15
CA ALA A 30 -32.96 -16.50 13.45
C ALA A 30 -34.15 -15.63 12.99
N ASP A 31 -33.92 -14.34 12.78
CA ASP A 31 -34.86 -13.36 12.24
C ASP A 31 -34.91 -13.30 10.69
N GLY A 32 -34.13 -14.15 10.01
CA GLY A 32 -34.06 -14.21 8.53
C GLY A 32 -33.18 -13.15 7.88
N ILE A 33 -32.40 -12.38 8.63
CA ILE A 33 -31.49 -11.36 8.06
C ILE A 33 -30.26 -12.05 7.49
N ASP A 34 -29.95 -11.74 6.22
CA ASP A 34 -28.70 -12.19 5.57
C ASP A 34 -27.49 -11.44 6.15
N LEU A 35 -26.57 -12.18 6.78
CA LEU A 35 -25.33 -11.66 7.34
C LEU A 35 -24.15 -11.64 6.35
N THR A 36 -24.31 -12.21 5.17
CA THR A 36 -23.25 -12.28 4.16
C THR A 36 -22.63 -10.92 3.82
N PRO A 37 -23.40 -9.84 3.61
CA PRO A 37 -22.84 -8.51 3.33
C PRO A 37 -21.97 -7.97 4.48
N LEU A 38 -22.38 -8.24 5.72
CA LEU A 38 -21.59 -7.83 6.90
C LEU A 38 -20.26 -8.57 6.97
N LEU A 39 -20.27 -9.90 6.74
CA LEU A 39 -19.07 -10.72 6.73
C LEU A 39 -18.11 -10.31 5.60
N VAL A 40 -18.64 -9.98 4.42
CA VAL A 40 -17.84 -9.46 3.30
C VAL A 40 -17.21 -8.13 3.66
N ALA A 41 -17.94 -7.24 4.33
CA ALA A 41 -17.40 -5.95 4.77
C ALA A 41 -16.25 -6.15 5.80
N GLN A 42 -16.45 -6.99 6.82
CA GLN A 42 -15.42 -7.30 7.82
C GLN A 42 -14.17 -7.93 7.19
N MET A 43 -14.36 -8.85 6.26
CA MET A 43 -13.29 -9.49 5.51
C MET A 43 -12.50 -8.48 4.67
N ARG A 44 -13.19 -7.54 4.02
CA ARG A 44 -12.56 -6.46 3.25
C ARG A 44 -11.77 -5.52 4.15
N ASP A 45 -12.31 -5.12 5.29
CA ASP A 45 -11.64 -4.27 6.26
C ASP A 45 -10.37 -4.92 6.80
N TRP A 46 -10.43 -6.22 7.13
CA TRP A 46 -9.25 -6.99 7.50
C TRP A 46 -8.20 -7.00 6.40
N TYR A 47 -8.62 -7.21 5.15
CA TYR A 47 -7.70 -7.25 4.01
C TYR A 47 -7.02 -5.90 3.76
N LEU A 48 -7.76 -4.80 3.86
CA LEU A 48 -7.17 -3.46 3.76
C LEU A 48 -6.17 -3.21 4.89
N GLY A 49 -6.50 -3.62 6.11
CA GLY A 49 -5.57 -3.58 7.25
C GLY A 49 -4.32 -4.43 7.02
N LEU A 50 -4.45 -5.58 6.34
CA LEU A 50 -3.33 -6.42 5.94
C LEU A 50 -2.41 -5.69 4.96
N LEU A 51 -2.95 -5.05 3.91
CA LEU A 51 -2.17 -4.30 2.93
C LEU A 51 -1.39 -3.15 3.57
N ASP A 52 -1.97 -2.49 4.58
CA ASP A 52 -1.37 -1.36 5.24
C ASP A 52 -0.26 -1.76 6.24
N ASN A 53 -0.41 -2.89 6.94
CA ASN A 53 0.40 -3.19 8.13
C ASN A 53 1.19 -4.49 8.07
N ALA A 54 0.84 -5.45 7.21
CA ALA A 54 1.52 -6.74 7.19
C ALA A 54 2.99 -6.65 6.72
N PRO A 55 3.83 -7.62 7.10
CA PRO A 55 5.18 -7.76 6.56
C PRO A 55 5.15 -7.85 5.03
N LEU A 56 6.10 -7.18 4.37
CA LEU A 56 6.15 -7.13 2.89
C LEU A 56 6.28 -8.51 2.24
N GLU A 57 6.82 -9.47 2.97
CA GLU A 57 6.98 -10.88 2.54
C GLU A 57 5.62 -11.58 2.34
N MET A 58 4.56 -11.04 2.95
CA MET A 58 3.20 -11.56 2.83
C MET A 58 2.37 -10.85 1.76
N LEU A 59 2.90 -9.80 1.14
CA LEU A 59 2.19 -8.91 0.23
C LEU A 59 2.74 -8.99 -1.20
N ALA A 60 1.89 -8.74 -2.17
CA ALA A 60 2.31 -8.52 -3.54
C ALA A 60 2.79 -7.07 -3.70
N VAL A 61 4.05 -6.91 -4.11
CA VAL A 61 4.66 -5.60 -4.38
C VAL A 61 4.78 -5.40 -5.88
N THR A 62 4.27 -4.28 -6.38
CA THR A 62 4.25 -3.95 -7.81
C THR A 62 5.13 -2.73 -8.08
N ASN A 63 5.86 -2.76 -9.20
CA ASN A 63 6.63 -1.59 -9.66
C ASN A 63 5.77 -0.75 -10.60
N ILE A 64 5.39 0.44 -10.17
CA ILE A 64 4.54 1.37 -10.92
C ILE A 64 5.33 2.56 -11.51
N ALA A 65 6.65 2.46 -11.62
CA ALA A 65 7.51 3.55 -12.10
C ALA A 65 7.13 4.08 -13.48
N ASN A 66 6.58 3.22 -14.35
CA ASN A 66 6.17 3.59 -15.71
C ASN A 66 4.71 4.08 -15.80
N GLU A 67 3.96 3.97 -14.73
CA GLU A 67 2.52 4.29 -14.69
C GLU A 67 2.25 5.70 -14.15
N VAL A 68 3.26 6.31 -13.54
CA VAL A 68 3.15 7.61 -12.87
C VAL A 68 4.09 8.64 -13.49
N ALA A 69 3.69 9.91 -13.43
CA ALA A 69 4.50 11.01 -13.91
C ALA A 69 5.33 11.63 -12.76
N LEU A 70 6.60 11.94 -13.07
CA LEU A 70 7.46 12.70 -12.20
C LEU A 70 7.39 14.19 -12.59
N VAL A 71 6.97 15.03 -11.68
CA VAL A 71 6.96 16.49 -11.86
C VAL A 71 8.14 17.08 -11.09
N VAL A 72 9.10 17.62 -11.81
CA VAL A 72 10.32 18.22 -11.24
C VAL A 72 10.16 19.71 -11.08
N ASN A 73 10.43 20.23 -9.88
CA ASN A 73 10.58 21.65 -9.60
C ASN A 73 12.08 21.98 -9.52
N GLU A 74 12.66 22.44 -10.63
CA GLU A 74 14.09 22.73 -10.72
C GLU A 74 14.54 23.85 -9.78
N GLN A 75 13.67 24.83 -9.50
CA GLN A 75 14.01 25.97 -8.63
C GLN A 75 14.25 25.52 -7.19
N ASP A 76 13.48 24.56 -6.74
CA ASP A 76 13.51 24.10 -5.36
C ASP A 76 14.34 22.82 -5.13
N GLY A 77 14.80 22.16 -6.19
CA GLY A 77 15.49 20.87 -6.08
C GLY A 77 14.61 19.76 -5.51
N MET A 78 13.33 19.79 -5.87
CA MET A 78 12.29 18.86 -5.44
C MET A 78 11.60 18.26 -6.65
N ALA A 79 11.03 17.07 -6.45
CA ALA A 79 10.11 16.50 -7.42
C ALA A 79 8.87 15.95 -6.69
N THR A 80 7.79 15.77 -7.43
CA THR A 80 6.56 15.22 -6.90
C THR A 80 6.03 14.11 -7.81
N ILE A 81 5.43 13.09 -7.18
CA ILE A 81 4.72 12.01 -7.86
C ILE A 81 3.33 11.97 -7.25
N THR A 82 2.29 12.02 -8.09
CA THR A 82 0.93 11.71 -7.66
C THR A 82 0.72 10.20 -7.74
N LEU A 83 0.45 9.57 -6.62
CA LEU A 83 0.20 8.15 -6.54
C LEU A 83 -1.22 7.82 -6.98
N PRO A 84 -1.47 6.68 -7.65
CA PRO A 84 -2.83 6.23 -7.95
C PRO A 84 -3.60 5.95 -6.66
N SER A 85 -4.92 6.09 -6.68
CA SER A 85 -5.79 5.89 -5.51
C SER A 85 -5.73 4.47 -4.93
N GLN A 86 -5.37 3.50 -5.76
CA GLN A 86 -5.17 2.10 -5.35
C GLN A 86 -3.83 1.87 -4.62
N CYS A 87 -2.92 2.85 -4.60
CA CYS A 87 -1.66 2.72 -3.88
C CYS A 87 -1.90 2.83 -2.37
N ARG A 88 -1.80 1.71 -1.67
CA ARG A 88 -1.98 1.64 -0.21
C ARG A 88 -0.69 2.00 0.54
N ARG A 89 0.43 1.48 0.09
CA ARG A 89 1.71 1.64 0.78
C ARG A 89 2.86 1.77 -0.21
N VAL A 90 3.67 2.81 -0.08
CA VAL A 90 4.93 2.95 -0.82
C VAL A 90 6.01 2.20 -0.08
N VAL A 91 6.69 1.29 -0.79
CA VAL A 91 7.74 0.43 -0.24
C VAL A 91 9.11 0.98 -0.53
N GLU A 92 9.35 1.39 -1.77
CA GLU A 92 10.62 1.92 -2.24
C GLU A 92 10.42 2.93 -3.35
N VAL A 93 11.19 4.02 -3.33
CA VAL A 93 11.29 4.95 -4.45
C VAL A 93 12.76 5.26 -4.73
N LYS A 94 13.14 5.19 -6.00
CA LYS A 94 14.48 5.51 -6.48
C LYS A 94 14.42 6.27 -7.79
N LEU A 95 15.17 7.38 -7.87
CA LEU A 95 15.42 8.10 -9.11
C LEU A 95 16.76 7.69 -9.70
N THR A 96 16.91 7.84 -11.02
CA THR A 96 18.15 7.51 -11.74
C THR A 96 19.38 8.31 -11.28
N THR A 97 19.16 9.49 -10.70
CA THR A 97 20.22 10.38 -10.17
C THR A 97 20.62 10.08 -8.73
N TRP A 98 19.92 9.18 -8.05
CA TRP A 98 20.18 8.86 -6.66
C TRP A 98 21.11 7.64 -6.50
N ALA A 99 22.04 7.73 -5.56
CA ALA A 99 22.95 6.64 -5.24
C ALA A 99 22.23 5.44 -4.61
N ARG A 100 21.12 5.69 -3.90
CA ARG A 100 20.30 4.68 -3.21
C ARG A 100 18.82 5.08 -3.20
N PRO A 101 17.90 4.15 -2.85
CA PRO A 101 16.51 4.49 -2.62
C PRO A 101 16.34 5.57 -1.54
N ALA A 102 15.28 6.36 -1.66
CA ALA A 102 14.94 7.36 -0.66
C ALA A 102 14.42 6.74 0.63
N GLU A 103 14.70 7.40 1.75
CA GLU A 103 14.04 7.13 3.01
C GLU A 103 12.63 7.70 2.97
N ILE A 104 11.62 6.82 3.08
CA ILE A 104 10.21 7.20 3.02
C ILE A 104 9.73 7.52 4.43
N VAL A 105 9.20 8.73 4.60
CA VAL A 105 8.76 9.23 5.90
C VAL A 105 7.37 9.88 5.81
N GLY A 106 6.66 9.90 6.92
CA GLY A 106 5.42 10.65 7.05
C GLY A 106 5.66 12.16 7.15
N PRO A 107 4.63 12.99 6.88
CA PRO A 107 4.75 14.46 6.87
C PRO A 107 5.11 15.05 8.24
N ASP A 108 4.80 14.37 9.33
CA ASP A 108 5.03 14.83 10.71
C ASP A 108 6.38 14.38 11.29
N SER A 109 7.19 13.65 10.52
CA SER A 109 8.49 13.16 10.97
C SER A 109 9.51 14.30 11.10
N SER A 110 10.50 14.11 11.96
CA SER A 110 11.61 15.05 12.13
C SER A 110 12.41 15.25 10.83
N LEU A 111 12.54 14.19 10.02
CA LEU A 111 13.17 14.26 8.70
C LEU A 111 12.36 15.11 7.71
N ALA A 112 11.03 14.97 7.71
CA ALA A 112 10.16 15.81 6.88
C ALA A 112 10.26 17.28 7.28
N MET A 113 10.31 17.57 8.59
CA MET A 113 10.49 18.94 9.07
C MET A 113 11.80 19.58 8.59
N ARG A 114 12.88 18.81 8.55
CA ARG A 114 14.18 19.27 8.05
C ARG A 114 14.15 19.63 6.56
N GLN A 115 13.29 19.00 5.76
CA GLN A 115 13.18 19.30 4.33
C GLN A 115 12.57 20.68 4.04
N LYS A 116 11.90 21.31 5.01
CA LYS A 116 11.36 22.68 4.87
C LYS A 116 12.47 23.72 4.68
N TRP A 117 13.67 23.47 5.20
CA TRP A 117 14.78 24.40 5.19
C TRP A 117 15.82 24.04 4.12
N LYS A 118 16.12 24.96 3.22
CA LYS A 118 17.00 24.75 2.07
C LYS A 118 18.36 24.14 2.45
N PHE A 119 18.94 24.57 3.57
CA PHE A 119 20.28 24.14 4.01
C PHE A 119 20.31 22.78 4.69
N THR A 120 19.17 22.24 5.10
CA THR A 120 19.05 20.93 5.76
C THR A 120 18.37 19.89 4.90
N ARG A 121 18.03 20.24 3.64
CA ARG A 121 17.43 19.32 2.68
C ARG A 121 18.36 18.17 2.34
N ALA A 122 17.74 17.04 2.08
CA ALA A 122 18.41 15.85 1.59
C ALA A 122 19.12 16.11 0.24
N GLY A 123 20.26 15.47 0.07
CA GLY A 123 20.99 15.43 -1.21
C GLY A 123 20.77 14.10 -1.93
N THR A 124 21.42 13.92 -3.08
CA THR A 124 21.33 12.72 -3.92
C THR A 124 21.89 11.45 -3.25
N THR A 125 22.78 11.61 -2.28
CA THR A 125 23.39 10.49 -1.56
C THR A 125 22.45 9.90 -0.51
N TYR A 126 21.65 10.75 0.14
CA TYR A 126 20.67 10.34 1.18
C TYR A 126 19.33 11.02 0.89
N PRO A 127 18.65 10.60 -0.20
CA PRO A 127 17.40 11.20 -0.59
C PRO A 127 16.29 10.86 0.41
N VAL A 128 15.31 11.76 0.52
CA VAL A 128 14.14 11.61 1.39
C VAL A 128 12.88 11.77 0.56
N ALA A 129 11.91 10.90 0.80
CA ALA A 129 10.59 10.97 0.21
C ALA A 129 9.54 11.16 1.32
N ILE A 130 8.71 12.17 1.21
CA ILE A 130 7.60 12.42 2.14
C ILE A 130 6.31 11.93 1.48
N ASN A 131 5.67 10.94 2.09
CA ASN A 131 4.37 10.47 1.65
C ASN A 131 3.27 11.23 2.40
N ASP A 132 2.49 12.01 1.66
CA ASP A 132 1.43 12.86 2.17
C ASP A 132 0.13 12.61 1.38
N ASN A 133 -0.68 11.69 1.87
CA ASN A 133 -2.01 11.37 1.33
C ASN A 133 -2.06 11.22 -0.20
N GLY A 134 -1.21 10.35 -0.76
CA GLY A 134 -1.17 10.07 -2.20
C GLY A 134 -0.29 11.03 -3.00
N LEU A 135 0.31 12.03 -2.37
CA LEU A 135 1.34 12.88 -2.96
C LEU A 135 2.70 12.53 -2.37
N LEU A 136 3.60 12.00 -3.18
CA LEU A 136 4.96 11.70 -2.80
C LEU A 136 5.86 12.88 -3.17
N ARG A 137 6.41 13.57 -2.16
CA ARG A 137 7.36 14.68 -2.33
C ARG A 137 8.77 14.16 -2.20
N LEU A 138 9.58 14.35 -3.22
CA LEU A 138 10.93 13.82 -3.33
C LEU A 138 11.96 14.93 -3.15
N TYR A 139 12.93 14.74 -2.28
CA TYR A 139 14.02 15.66 -1.97
C TYR A 139 15.37 15.03 -2.33
N GLY A 140 16.34 15.86 -2.71
CA GLY A 140 17.63 15.41 -3.23
C GLY A 140 17.65 15.31 -4.76
N VAL A 141 16.84 16.13 -5.42
CA VAL A 141 16.84 16.24 -6.89
C VAL A 141 17.89 17.28 -7.32
N GLU A 142 18.80 16.89 -8.21
CA GLU A 142 19.81 17.80 -8.75
C GLU A 142 19.19 18.78 -9.74
N ARG A 143 19.67 20.03 -9.69
CA ARG A 143 19.30 21.04 -10.66
C ARG A 143 19.94 20.77 -12.01
N GLY A 144 19.20 21.00 -13.09
CA GLY A 144 19.70 20.82 -14.45
C GLY A 144 19.77 19.37 -14.95
N ASN A 145 19.47 18.40 -14.11
CA ASN A 145 19.27 17.01 -14.51
C ASN A 145 17.78 16.70 -14.62
N THR A 146 17.40 15.96 -15.65
CA THR A 146 16.03 15.45 -15.79
C THR A 146 15.99 14.00 -15.23
N PRO A 147 15.76 13.79 -13.93
CA PRO A 147 15.73 12.47 -13.36
C PRO A 147 14.53 11.69 -13.91
N LYS A 148 14.67 10.38 -13.97
CA LYS A 148 13.55 9.46 -14.25
C LYS A 148 13.33 8.60 -13.02
N ILE A 149 12.12 8.10 -12.87
CA ILE A 149 11.83 7.10 -11.85
C ILE A 149 12.48 5.80 -12.29
N GLU A 150 13.50 5.35 -11.56
CA GLU A 150 14.14 4.06 -11.80
C GLU A 150 13.29 2.92 -11.22
N ARG A 151 12.75 3.16 -10.01
CA ARG A 151 11.93 2.18 -9.30
C ARG A 151 10.93 2.89 -8.39
N LEU A 152 9.70 2.43 -8.41
CA LEU A 152 8.66 2.81 -7.47
C LEU A 152 7.86 1.57 -7.10
N LEU A 153 8.20 0.97 -5.97
CA LEU A 153 7.57 -0.24 -5.46
C LEU A 153 6.44 0.12 -4.50
N CYS A 154 5.26 -0.38 -4.80
CA CYS A 154 4.06 -0.13 -4.02
C CYS A 154 3.28 -1.42 -3.73
N VAL A 155 2.61 -1.45 -2.59
CA VAL A 155 1.52 -2.38 -2.33
C VAL A 155 0.25 -1.74 -2.89
N MET A 156 -0.38 -2.43 -3.82
CA MET A 156 -1.57 -1.94 -4.51
C MET A 156 -2.81 -2.67 -4.00
N GLU A 157 -3.90 -1.94 -3.83
CA GLU A 157 -5.21 -2.57 -3.70
C GLU A 157 -5.56 -3.19 -5.05
N PRO A 158 -5.84 -4.51 -5.14
CA PRO A 158 -6.19 -5.13 -6.39
C PRO A 158 -7.57 -4.65 -6.88
N GLU A 159 -7.84 -4.90 -8.16
CA GLU A 159 -9.15 -4.64 -8.73
C GLU A 159 -10.26 -5.36 -7.96
N ASP A 160 -11.46 -4.78 -7.98
CA ASP A 160 -12.61 -5.29 -7.23
C ASP A 160 -12.87 -6.78 -7.45
N GLY A 161 -13.15 -7.48 -6.35
CA GLY A 161 -13.48 -8.89 -6.35
C GLY A 161 -12.31 -9.85 -6.23
N PHE A 162 -11.08 -9.36 -6.09
CA PHE A 162 -9.90 -10.21 -5.88
C PHE A 162 -9.10 -9.83 -4.64
N TYR A 163 -8.50 -10.84 -4.02
CA TYR A 163 -7.65 -10.73 -2.83
C TYR A 163 -6.31 -11.40 -3.15
N THR A 164 -5.22 -10.63 -3.11
CA THR A 164 -3.88 -11.12 -3.48
C THR A 164 -2.90 -10.95 -2.32
N PHE A 165 -2.39 -12.06 -1.79
CA PHE A 165 -1.44 -12.09 -0.67
C PHE A 165 -0.75 -13.46 -0.60
N ASP A 166 0.26 -13.60 0.27
CA ASP A 166 0.86 -14.91 0.57
C ASP A 166 -0.08 -15.74 1.47
N GLU A 167 -0.11 -17.05 1.28
CA GLU A 167 -0.97 -17.95 2.06
C GLU A 167 -0.76 -17.83 3.57
N ARG A 168 0.46 -17.51 4.00
CA ARG A 168 0.80 -17.29 5.40
C ARG A 168 -0.03 -16.17 6.05
N ALA A 169 -0.49 -15.19 5.28
CA ALA A 169 -1.31 -14.11 5.79
C ALA A 169 -2.68 -14.61 6.33
N LEU A 170 -3.17 -15.74 5.84
CA LEU A 170 -4.40 -16.33 6.38
C LEU A 170 -4.29 -16.71 7.86
N SER A 171 -3.08 -16.95 8.38
CA SER A 171 -2.87 -17.22 9.81
C SER A 171 -3.10 -16.01 10.71
N LEU A 172 -3.18 -14.81 10.13
CA LEU A 172 -3.48 -13.56 10.84
C LEU A 172 -4.99 -13.33 11.04
N ILE A 173 -5.84 -14.20 10.48
CA ILE A 173 -7.27 -14.18 10.76
C ILE A 173 -7.47 -14.80 12.14
N VAL A 174 -7.94 -14.00 13.10
CA VAL A 174 -8.17 -14.43 14.48
C VAL A 174 -9.61 -14.92 14.61
N PRO A 175 -9.88 -16.04 15.33
CA PRO A 175 -11.24 -16.48 15.69
C PRO A 175 -11.99 -15.37 16.45
N GLU A 176 -13.30 -15.32 16.34
CA GLU A 176 -14.13 -14.51 17.24
C GLU A 176 -14.17 -15.18 18.63
N GLU A 177 -13.83 -14.39 19.69
CA GLU A 177 -14.00 -14.81 21.09
C GLU A 177 -15.47 -14.81 21.52
#